data_d919ee2002d210c7dd91355823c3f91f
#
_entry.id   d919ee2002d210c7dd91355823c3f91f
#
_cell.length_a   1.000
_cell.length_b   1.000
_cell.length_c   1.000
_cell.angle_alpha   90.00
_cell.angle_beta   90.00
_cell.angle_gamma   90.00
#
_symmetry.space_group_name_H-M   'P 1'
#
loop_
_entity.id
_entity.type
_entity.pdbx_description
1 polymer ?
#
loop_
_entity_poly.entity_id
_entity_poly.type
_entity_poly.pdbx_seq_one_letter_code
_entity_poly.pdbx_strand_id
1 'polypeptide(L)'
;AEIRQRAEPLLEAVGLLDRRQTFPDRLSGGEQQRVALARALVHDPLLVLADEPTGNLDENTGKQILALLDRLTRQAGKNLIMVTHSADAASHADRVLHLRDGKLM
;
A
#
# COMPACT_ATOMS: atom_id res chain seq x y z
N ALA A 1 8.79 -20.43 -10.68
CA ALA A 1 7.71 -20.10 -11.57
C ALA A 1 7.49 -18.60 -11.64
N GLU A 2 6.61 -18.17 -12.53
CA GLU A 2 6.40 -16.76 -12.81
C GLU A 2 5.96 -15.95 -11.59
N ILE A 3 5.07 -16.49 -10.75
CA ILE A 3 4.60 -15.78 -9.56
C ILE A 3 5.76 -15.54 -8.59
N ARG A 4 6.61 -16.52 -8.40
CA ARG A 4 7.78 -16.36 -7.53
C ARG A 4 8.75 -15.31 -8.09
N GLN A 5 8.96 -15.30 -9.40
CA GLN A 5 9.83 -14.31 -10.03
C GLN A 5 9.31 -12.88 -9.87
N ARG A 6 7.99 -12.70 -9.76
CA ARG A 6 7.39 -11.38 -9.51
C ARG A 6 7.36 -11.04 -8.03
N ALA A 7 7.15 -12.04 -7.17
CA ALA A 7 6.98 -11.81 -5.74
C ALA A 7 8.29 -11.40 -5.05
N GLU A 8 9.42 -12.05 -5.39
CA GLU A 8 10.69 -11.75 -4.73
C GLU A 8 11.14 -10.30 -4.92
N PRO A 9 11.13 -9.72 -6.14
CA PRO A 9 11.45 -8.31 -6.29
C PRO A 9 10.52 -7.37 -5.52
N LEU A 10 9.24 -7.72 -5.42
CA LEU A 10 8.29 -6.93 -4.65
C LEU A 10 8.55 -7.01 -3.16
N LEU A 11 8.85 -8.21 -2.65
CA LEU A 11 9.22 -8.38 -1.24
C LEU A 11 10.49 -7.59 -0.92
N GLU A 12 11.45 -7.58 -1.82
CA GLU A 12 12.66 -6.76 -1.65
C GLU A 12 12.30 -5.28 -1.65
N ALA A 13 11.45 -4.83 -2.58
CA ALA A 13 11.04 -3.44 -2.66
C ALA A 13 10.32 -2.96 -1.40
N VAL A 14 9.55 -3.83 -0.75
CA VAL A 14 8.87 -3.50 0.50
C VAL A 14 9.72 -3.82 1.75
N GLY A 15 10.92 -4.35 1.57
CA GLY A 15 11.86 -4.61 2.66
C GLY A 15 11.58 -5.87 3.46
N LEU A 16 10.90 -6.85 2.88
CA LEU A 16 10.49 -8.07 3.59
C LEU A 16 11.03 -9.36 2.98
N LEU A 17 12.04 -9.29 2.13
CA LEU A 17 12.55 -10.49 1.45
C LEU A 17 13.05 -11.54 2.46
N ASP A 18 13.70 -11.11 3.53
CA ASP A 18 14.19 -11.98 4.58
C ASP A 18 13.08 -12.54 5.48
N ARG A 19 11.86 -12.02 5.36
CA ARG A 19 10.70 -12.46 6.15
C ARG A 19 9.69 -13.26 5.33
N ARG A 20 10.06 -13.67 4.10
CA ARG A 20 9.13 -14.32 3.17
C ARG A 20 8.55 -15.63 3.69
N GLN A 21 9.20 -16.27 4.65
CA GLN A 21 8.73 -17.51 5.25
C GLN A 21 8.13 -17.33 6.65
N THR A 22 7.97 -16.07 7.08
CA THR A 22 7.36 -15.76 8.36
C THR A 22 5.84 -15.78 8.22
N PHE A 23 5.14 -16.41 9.17
CA PHE A 23 3.68 -16.44 9.15
C PHE A 23 3.13 -15.02 9.40
N PRO A 24 2.01 -14.65 8.74
CA PRO A 24 1.46 -13.29 8.83
C PRO A 24 1.17 -12.82 10.26
N ASP A 25 0.78 -13.71 11.16
CA ASP A 25 0.46 -13.37 12.56
C ASP A 25 1.70 -12.98 13.36
N ARG A 26 2.90 -13.23 12.84
CA ARG A 26 4.17 -12.85 13.47
C ARG A 26 4.75 -11.56 12.94
N LEU A 27 4.06 -10.92 11.99
CA LEU A 27 4.50 -9.67 11.41
C LEU A 27 3.90 -8.50 12.17
N SER A 28 4.63 -7.38 12.24
CA SER A 28 4.11 -6.13 12.77
C SER A 28 2.99 -5.60 11.87
N GLY A 29 2.21 -4.62 12.35
CA GLY A 29 1.17 -3.98 11.54
C GLY A 29 1.72 -3.38 10.25
N GLY A 30 2.87 -2.69 10.34
CA GLY A 30 3.53 -2.13 9.15
C GLY A 30 4.02 -3.21 8.19
N GLU A 31 4.59 -4.29 8.72
CA GLU A 31 5.01 -5.43 7.89
C GLU A 31 3.82 -6.10 7.20
N GLN A 32 2.70 -6.25 7.91
CA GLN A 32 1.47 -6.80 7.31
C GLN A 32 0.96 -5.92 6.17
N GLN A 33 0.99 -4.60 6.34
CA GLN A 33 0.61 -3.68 5.27
C GLN A 33 1.55 -3.77 4.07
N ARG A 34 2.84 -3.93 4.31
CA ARG A 34 3.82 -4.11 3.24
C ARG A 34 3.58 -5.41 2.46
N VAL A 35 3.24 -6.49 3.17
CA VAL A 35 2.87 -7.75 2.50
C VAL A 35 1.62 -7.56 1.67
N ALA A 36 0.60 -6.89 2.21
CA ALA A 36 -0.63 -6.61 1.47
C ALA A 36 -0.36 -5.82 0.20
N LEU A 37 0.53 -4.83 0.28
CA LEU A 37 0.92 -4.02 -0.87
C LEU A 37 1.64 -4.86 -1.93
N ALA A 38 2.59 -5.71 -1.52
CA ALA A 38 3.28 -6.61 -2.43
C ALA A 38 2.30 -7.57 -3.12
N ARG A 39 1.34 -8.11 -2.35
CA ARG A 39 0.32 -9.02 -2.90
C ARG A 39 -0.56 -8.32 -3.94
N ALA A 40 -0.92 -7.08 -3.68
CA ALA A 40 -1.73 -6.31 -4.63
C ALA A 40 -0.97 -6.07 -5.94
N LEU A 41 0.36 -5.95 -5.88
CA LEU A 41 1.19 -5.59 -7.03
C LEU A 41 1.76 -6.79 -7.79
N VAL A 42 1.65 -8.02 -7.23
CA VAL A 42 2.31 -9.20 -7.84
C VAL A 42 1.80 -9.50 -9.25
N HIS A 43 0.58 -9.11 -9.58
CA HIS A 43 -0.01 -9.29 -10.91
C HIS A 43 0.17 -8.07 -11.82
N ASP A 44 0.98 -7.12 -11.41
CA ASP A 44 1.28 -5.90 -12.17
C ASP A 44 0.01 -5.14 -12.62
N PRO A 45 -0.89 -4.77 -11.69
CA PRO A 45 -2.13 -4.09 -12.04
C PRO A 45 -1.88 -2.66 -12.49
N LEU A 46 -2.80 -2.11 -13.30
CA LEU A 46 -2.77 -0.69 -13.66
C LEU A 46 -3.46 0.18 -12.61
N LEU A 47 -4.32 -0.40 -11.79
CA LEU A 47 -5.07 0.31 -10.77
C LEU A 47 -4.92 -0.43 -9.43
N VAL A 48 -4.57 0.31 -8.40
CA VAL A 48 -4.46 -0.19 -7.02
C VAL A 48 -5.52 0.50 -6.17
N LEU A 49 -6.24 -0.28 -5.39
CA LEU A 49 -7.22 0.23 -4.43
C LEU A 49 -6.66 0.05 -3.01
N ALA A 50 -6.62 1.13 -2.26
CA ALA A 50 -6.15 1.11 -0.86
C ALA A 50 -7.24 1.64 0.05
N ASP A 51 -7.66 0.84 1.01
CA ASP A 51 -8.69 1.21 1.98
C ASP A 51 -8.03 1.42 3.34
N GLU A 52 -7.99 2.68 3.78
CA GLU A 52 -7.39 3.09 5.05
C GLU A 52 -6.00 2.47 5.26
N PRO A 53 -5.05 2.70 4.35
CA PRO A 53 -3.77 1.96 4.37
C PRO A 53 -2.93 2.21 5.62
N THR A 54 -3.20 3.26 6.38
CA THR A 54 -2.45 3.59 7.59
C THR A 54 -3.31 3.59 8.85
N GLY A 55 -4.54 3.03 8.78
CA GLY A 55 -5.54 3.18 9.83
C GLY A 55 -5.14 2.64 11.20
N ASN A 56 -4.34 1.59 11.26
CA ASN A 56 -3.93 0.96 12.52
C ASN A 56 -2.44 1.11 12.81
N LEU A 57 -1.79 2.08 12.16
CA LEU A 57 -0.35 2.25 12.28
C LEU A 57 -0.02 3.52 13.07
N ASP A 58 1.12 3.50 13.78
CA ASP A 58 1.66 4.70 14.37
C ASP A 58 2.05 5.71 13.28
N GLU A 59 2.27 6.96 13.68
CA GLU A 59 2.51 8.04 12.72
C GLU A 59 3.72 7.79 11.82
N ASN A 60 4.85 7.38 12.41
CA ASN A 60 6.07 7.13 11.63
C ASN A 60 5.91 5.97 10.65
N THR A 61 5.32 4.87 11.10
CA THR A 61 5.07 3.71 10.24
C THR A 61 4.08 4.07 9.14
N GLY A 62 3.05 4.84 9.47
CA GLY A 62 2.07 5.31 8.51
C GLY A 62 2.71 6.13 7.40
N LYS A 63 3.63 7.05 7.75
CA LYS A 63 4.34 7.85 6.76
C LYS A 63 5.21 6.99 5.86
N GLN A 64 5.85 5.96 6.40
CA GLN A 64 6.65 5.03 5.61
C GLN A 64 5.78 4.26 4.61
N ILE A 65 4.60 3.83 5.04
CA ILE A 65 3.67 3.11 4.15
C ILE A 65 3.16 4.03 3.04
N LEU A 66 2.82 5.29 3.35
CA LEU A 66 2.37 6.23 2.33
C LEU A 66 3.47 6.53 1.31
N ALA A 67 4.71 6.70 1.76
CA ALA A 67 5.84 6.93 0.86
C ALA A 67 6.07 5.71 -0.04
N LEU A 68 6.00 4.51 0.52
CA LEU A 68 6.16 3.27 -0.22
C LEU A 68 5.04 3.10 -1.24
N LEU A 69 3.81 3.36 -0.84
CA LEU A 69 2.65 3.29 -1.72
C LEU A 69 2.79 4.25 -2.91
N ASP A 70 3.24 5.48 -2.66
CA ASP A 70 3.48 6.46 -3.72
C ASP A 70 4.55 5.96 -4.69
N ARG A 71 5.66 5.42 -4.16
CA ARG A 71 6.75 4.91 -4.99
C ARG A 71 6.31 3.75 -5.87
N LEU A 72 5.50 2.84 -5.32
CA LEU A 72 5.08 1.63 -6.03
C LEU A 72 3.85 1.86 -6.92
N THR A 73 3.21 3.01 -6.85
CA THR A 73 2.08 3.36 -7.73
C THR A 73 2.42 4.52 -8.63
N ARG A 74 2.43 5.75 -8.12
CA ARG A 74 2.66 6.95 -8.95
C ARG A 74 3.97 6.87 -9.72
N GLN A 75 5.08 6.59 -9.03
CA GLN A 75 6.40 6.56 -9.65
C GLN A 75 6.57 5.37 -10.60
N ALA A 76 5.75 4.34 -10.44
CA ALA A 76 5.75 3.17 -11.32
C ALA A 76 4.72 3.29 -12.45
N GLY A 77 4.06 4.43 -12.60
CA GLY A 77 3.09 4.66 -13.66
C GLY A 77 1.75 3.99 -13.45
N LYS A 78 1.41 3.64 -12.22
CA LYS A 78 0.13 3.01 -11.88
C LYS A 78 -0.82 4.03 -11.27
N ASN A 79 -2.11 3.74 -11.36
CA ASN A 79 -3.15 4.57 -10.74
C ASN A 79 -3.48 4.04 -9.35
N LEU A 80 -3.79 4.95 -8.44
CA LEU A 80 -4.16 4.61 -7.07
C LEU A 80 -5.46 5.32 -6.70
N ILE A 81 -6.40 4.57 -6.17
CA ILE A 81 -7.58 5.11 -5.50
C ILE A 81 -7.49 4.74 -4.03
N MET A 82 -7.49 5.74 -3.16
CA MET A 82 -7.34 5.53 -1.73
C MET A 82 -8.57 6.05 -1.01
N VAL A 83 -9.09 5.24 -0.09
CA VAL A 83 -10.15 5.65 0.84
C VAL A 83 -9.51 5.90 2.19
N THR A 84 -9.73 7.07 2.77
CA THR A 84 -9.11 7.42 4.04
C THR A 84 -9.90 8.50 4.78
N HIS A 85 -9.84 8.46 6.11
CA HIS A 85 -10.27 9.54 7.01
C HIS A 85 -9.10 10.44 7.42
N SER A 86 -7.87 10.10 7.04
CA SER A 86 -6.67 10.82 7.43
C SER A 86 -6.41 11.98 6.47
N ALA A 87 -6.34 13.20 6.99
CA ALA A 87 -5.96 14.36 6.19
C ALA A 87 -4.52 14.24 5.68
N ASP A 88 -3.64 13.63 6.49
CA ASP A 88 -2.26 13.42 6.10
C ASP A 88 -2.16 12.47 4.90
N ALA A 89 -2.88 11.35 4.95
CA ALA A 89 -2.93 10.42 3.83
C ALA A 89 -3.53 11.10 2.58
N ALA A 90 -4.61 11.84 2.73
CA ALA A 90 -5.26 12.54 1.63
C ALA A 90 -4.34 13.57 0.98
N SER A 91 -3.43 14.17 1.74
CA SER A 91 -2.50 15.17 1.20
C SER A 91 -1.54 14.62 0.16
N HIS A 92 -1.37 13.30 0.09
CA HIS A 92 -0.53 12.67 -0.92
C HIS A 92 -1.23 12.49 -2.26
N ALA A 93 -2.54 12.73 -2.34
CA ALA A 93 -3.32 12.52 -3.55
C ALA A 93 -3.20 13.70 -4.51
N ASP A 94 -3.30 13.40 -5.81
CA ASP A 94 -3.39 14.44 -6.84
C ASP A 94 -4.77 15.08 -6.85
N ARG A 95 -5.79 14.32 -6.46
CA ARG A 95 -7.18 14.79 -6.42
C ARG A 95 -7.88 14.15 -5.23
N VAL A 96 -8.61 14.99 -4.48
CA VAL A 96 -9.37 14.53 -3.31
C VAL A 96 -10.85 14.73 -3.59
N LEU A 97 -11.62 13.66 -3.36
CA LEU A 97 -13.08 13.68 -3.42
C LEU A 97 -13.63 13.40 -2.03
N HIS A 98 -14.62 14.18 -1.62
CA HIS A 98 -15.26 13.99 -0.34
C HIS A 98 -16.55 13.21 -0.53
N LEU A 99 -16.74 12.15 0.27
CA LEU A 99 -17.98 11.39 0.29
C LEU A 99 -18.82 11.90 1.46
N ARG A 100 -20.00 12.41 1.15
CA ARG A 100 -20.93 12.93 2.15
C ARG A 100 -22.35 12.57 1.76
N ASP A 101 -23.07 11.95 2.68
CA ASP A 101 -24.47 11.55 2.48
C ASP A 101 -24.66 10.71 1.20
N GLY A 102 -23.70 9.81 0.93
CA GLY A 102 -23.74 8.94 -0.25
C GLY A 102 -23.38 9.60 -1.57
N LYS A 103 -22.86 10.84 -1.52
CA LYS A 103 -22.51 11.59 -2.73
C LYS A 103 -21.03 11.98 -2.70
N LEU A 104 -20.38 11.90 -3.85
CA LEU A 104 -19.02 12.39 -4.04
C LEU A 104 -19.07 13.87 -4.42
N MET A 105 -18.21 14.64 -3.77
CA MET A 105 -18.13 16.08 -4.02
C MET A 105 -16.70 16.53 -4.31
#